data_de94e2713bcaf773a197d15fecf4e16a
#
_entry.id   de94e2713bcaf773a197d15fecf4e16a
#
_cell.length_a   1.000
_cell.length_b   1.000
_cell.length_c   1.000
_cell.angle_alpha   90.00
_cell.angle_beta   90.00
_cell.angle_gamma   90.00
#
_symmetry.space_group_name_H-M   'P 1'
#
loop_
_entity.id
_entity.type
_entity.pdbx_description
1 polymer ?
#
loop_
_entity_poly.entity_id
_entity_poly.type
_entity_poly.pdbx_seq_one_letter_code
_entity_poly.pdbx_strand_id
1 'polypeptide(L)'
;FTSPAYVARLDYKGVSGLRAGVAFYYCNDVTANADKNYKYSSVGRSSVKIYSADAQYKNKYVSARGNIIYGDLENSSKISKVTLSNNSNYYHGAMRNVAKNALCYGLEAGLNLSAFFSQKKCPVIYPYARYEYYNPQEEAEGSATMEKRCQVSKWTAGVNWFALPNLVVKADYTTRHIGTNKVFGSTKYNNENEFAIGIAYV
;
A
#
# COMPACT_ATOMS: atom_id res chain seq x y z
N PHE A 1 3.14 -8.25 29.31
CA PHE A 1 3.51 -7.64 28.05
C PHE A 1 4.97 -7.22 28.13
N THR A 2 5.81 -7.74 27.27
CA THR A 2 7.25 -7.45 27.25
C THR A 2 7.57 -6.19 26.42
N SER A 3 6.72 -5.83 25.46
CA SER A 3 6.87 -4.61 24.66
C SER A 3 5.49 -4.06 24.25
N PRO A 4 5.07 -2.92 24.81
CA PRO A 4 3.84 -2.26 24.43
C PRO A 4 3.98 -1.59 23.06
N ALA A 5 2.86 -1.53 22.33
CA ALA A 5 2.71 -0.73 21.13
C ALA A 5 1.73 0.43 21.39
N TYR A 6 2.00 1.56 20.76
CA TYR A 6 1.21 2.79 20.89
C TYR A 6 0.69 3.20 19.52
N VAL A 7 -0.56 3.63 19.49
CA VAL A 7 -1.22 4.13 18.27
C VAL A 7 -1.85 5.47 18.59
N ALA A 8 -1.68 6.42 17.70
CA ALA A 8 -2.38 7.70 17.74
C ALA A 8 -2.87 8.07 16.35
N ARG A 9 -4.06 8.67 16.27
CA ARG A 9 -4.62 9.20 15.03
C ARG A 9 -5.30 10.53 15.27
N LEU A 10 -5.13 11.46 14.33
CA LEU A 10 -5.81 12.75 14.29
C LEU A 10 -6.55 12.87 12.96
N ASP A 11 -7.84 13.17 13.02
CA ASP A 11 -8.69 13.39 11.85
C ASP A 11 -9.15 14.86 11.80
N TYR A 12 -9.10 15.45 10.61
CA TYR A 12 -9.59 16.79 10.32
C TYR A 12 -10.79 16.74 9.36
N LYS A 13 -11.86 17.45 9.72
CA LYS A 13 -13.11 17.54 8.95
C LYS A 13 -13.65 18.97 8.87
N GLY A 14 -12.80 19.99 9.03
CA GLY A 14 -13.21 21.39 9.12
C GLY A 14 -13.67 22.02 7.80
N VAL A 15 -13.41 21.38 6.65
CA VAL A 15 -13.84 21.87 5.32
C VAL A 15 -14.87 20.91 4.74
N SER A 16 -15.97 21.46 4.20
CA SER A 16 -17.02 20.65 3.58
C SER A 16 -16.47 19.81 2.44
N GLY A 17 -16.78 18.52 2.47
CA GLY A 17 -16.28 17.54 1.49
C GLY A 17 -14.86 17.05 1.73
N LEU A 18 -14.07 17.66 2.61
CA LEU A 18 -12.71 17.25 2.95
C LEU A 18 -12.69 16.46 4.26
N ARG A 19 -12.06 15.31 4.21
CA ARG A 19 -11.60 14.54 5.37
C ARG A 19 -10.13 14.26 5.18
N ALA A 20 -9.31 14.57 6.17
CA ALA A 20 -7.88 14.24 6.18
C ALA A 20 -7.52 13.63 7.54
N GLY A 21 -6.55 12.74 7.55
CA GLY A 21 -6.09 12.10 8.77
C GLY A 21 -4.61 11.83 8.73
N VAL A 22 -3.99 11.84 9.90
CA VAL A 22 -2.63 11.39 10.12
C VAL A 22 -2.63 10.38 11.26
N ALA A 23 -1.84 9.32 11.13
CA ALA A 23 -1.70 8.34 12.20
C ALA A 23 -0.24 7.93 12.38
N PHE A 24 0.06 7.55 13.61
CA PHE A 24 1.36 7.08 14.02
C PHE A 24 1.21 5.80 14.84
N TYR A 25 2.04 4.80 14.52
CA TYR A 25 2.20 3.59 15.29
C TYR A 25 3.65 3.49 15.75
N TYR A 26 3.85 3.10 17.00
CA TYR A 26 5.16 2.85 17.57
C TYR A 26 5.14 1.56 18.40
N CYS A 27 6.00 0.62 18.07
CA CYS A 27 6.31 -0.53 18.90
C CYS A 27 7.77 -0.44 19.34
N ASN A 28 7.99 -0.47 20.64
CA ASN A 28 9.31 -0.26 21.24
C ASN A 28 10.32 -1.36 20.90
N ASP A 29 9.86 -2.61 20.85
CA ASP A 29 10.72 -3.75 20.54
C ASP A 29 9.90 -4.91 19.97
N VAL A 30 10.05 -5.17 18.68
CA VAL A 30 9.37 -6.29 17.99
C VAL A 30 10.07 -7.62 18.21
N THR A 31 11.27 -7.61 18.76
CA THR A 31 12.05 -8.82 19.08
C THR A 31 11.91 -9.24 20.55
N ALA A 32 11.19 -8.47 21.36
CA ALA A 32 10.97 -8.76 22.77
C ALA A 32 10.15 -10.05 22.93
N ASN A 33 10.74 -11.05 23.55
CA ASN A 33 10.12 -12.31 23.88
C ASN A 33 10.55 -12.76 25.27
N ALA A 34 9.64 -13.37 26.03
CA ALA A 34 9.94 -13.91 27.35
C ALA A 34 10.81 -15.19 27.28
N ASP A 35 10.81 -15.88 26.17
CA ASP A 35 11.64 -17.07 25.95
C ASP A 35 13.06 -16.67 25.60
N LYS A 36 14.01 -17.01 26.52
CA LYS A 36 15.44 -16.77 26.33
C LYS A 36 16.05 -17.52 25.15
N ASN A 37 15.42 -18.59 24.71
CA ASN A 37 15.84 -19.38 23.54
C ASN A 37 15.26 -18.86 22.22
N TYR A 38 14.45 -17.80 22.27
CA TYR A 38 13.88 -17.22 21.07
C TYR A 38 14.98 -16.69 20.13
N LYS A 39 14.94 -17.11 18.87
CA LYS A 39 16.04 -16.89 17.92
C LYS A 39 16.41 -15.42 17.68
N TYR A 40 15.45 -14.51 17.82
CA TYR A 40 15.69 -13.08 17.65
C TYR A 40 16.15 -12.36 18.92
N SER A 41 16.29 -13.06 20.04
CA SER A 41 16.81 -12.48 21.31
C SER A 41 18.21 -11.87 21.16
N SER A 42 19.03 -12.39 20.23
CA SER A 42 20.38 -11.88 19.93
C SER A 42 20.40 -10.59 19.12
N VAL A 43 19.27 -10.18 18.54
CA VAL A 43 19.19 -8.95 17.73
C VAL A 43 19.30 -7.70 18.59
N GLY A 44 18.82 -7.80 19.84
CA GLY A 44 18.63 -6.67 20.72
C GLY A 44 17.34 -5.91 20.40
N ARG A 45 17.12 -4.81 21.07
CA ARG A 45 15.94 -3.98 20.90
C ARG A 45 15.80 -3.50 19.47
N SER A 46 14.62 -3.70 18.89
CA SER A 46 14.29 -3.28 17.53
C SER A 46 12.92 -2.62 17.50
N SER A 47 12.89 -1.31 17.32
CA SER A 47 11.65 -0.55 17.26
C SER A 47 11.04 -0.57 15.87
N VAL A 48 9.69 -0.51 15.79
CA VAL A 48 8.94 -0.26 14.57
C VAL A 48 8.19 1.05 14.70
N LYS A 49 8.30 1.89 13.69
CA LYS A 49 7.55 3.13 13.55
C LYS A 49 6.79 3.09 12.24
N ILE A 50 5.49 3.40 12.27
CA ILE A 50 4.69 3.52 11.05
C ILE A 50 4.01 4.89 11.07
N TYR A 51 4.20 5.63 10.01
CA TYR A 51 3.56 6.92 9.76
C TYR A 51 2.57 6.76 8.63
N SER A 52 1.37 7.29 8.78
CA SER A 52 0.40 7.31 7.70
C SER A 52 -0.30 8.66 7.62
N ALA A 53 -0.62 9.06 6.41
CA ALA A 53 -1.51 10.17 6.13
C ALA A 53 -2.50 9.77 5.05
N ASP A 54 -3.73 10.20 5.19
CA ASP A 54 -4.78 10.00 4.21
C ASP A 54 -5.63 11.27 4.06
N ALA A 55 -6.14 11.48 2.85
CA ALA A 55 -7.08 12.55 2.58
C ALA A 55 -8.13 12.08 1.57
N GLN A 56 -9.35 12.55 1.75
CA GLN A 56 -10.45 12.38 0.81
C GLN A 56 -11.16 13.70 0.63
N TYR A 57 -11.39 14.06 -0.61
CA TYR A 57 -12.21 15.21 -0.97
C TYR A 57 -13.34 14.77 -1.89
N LYS A 58 -14.57 15.15 -1.56
CA LYS A 58 -15.74 14.84 -2.38
C LYS A 58 -16.67 16.03 -2.42
N ASN A 59 -17.02 16.43 -3.63
CA ASN A 59 -18.07 17.39 -3.89
C ASN A 59 -19.02 16.89 -5.00
N LYS A 60 -19.87 17.75 -5.51
CA LYS A 60 -20.82 17.40 -6.60
C LYS A 60 -20.12 16.94 -7.87
N TYR A 61 -18.93 17.47 -8.18
CA TYR A 61 -18.22 17.31 -9.45
C TYR A 61 -17.05 16.35 -9.37
N VAL A 62 -16.33 16.33 -8.26
CA VAL A 62 -15.05 15.65 -8.10
C VAL A 62 -15.08 14.77 -6.86
N SER A 63 -14.50 13.59 -6.99
CA SER A 63 -14.11 12.75 -5.85
C SER A 63 -12.62 12.45 -5.98
N ALA A 64 -11.83 12.80 -4.98
CA ALA A 64 -10.40 12.50 -4.94
C ALA A 64 -10.05 11.89 -3.59
N ARG A 65 -9.12 10.93 -3.58
CA ARG A 65 -8.57 10.34 -2.36
C ARG A 65 -7.11 10.00 -2.55
N GLY A 66 -6.35 10.12 -1.49
CA GLY A 66 -4.95 9.73 -1.49
C GLY A 66 -4.53 9.26 -0.12
N ASN A 67 -3.51 8.44 -0.09
CA ASN A 67 -2.89 7.95 1.14
C ASN A 67 -1.40 7.72 0.94
N ILE A 68 -0.66 7.80 2.03
CA ILE A 68 0.75 7.41 2.12
C ILE A 68 0.98 6.67 3.44
N ILE A 69 1.76 5.61 3.40
CA ILE A 69 2.21 4.87 4.57
C ILE A 69 3.72 4.67 4.45
N TYR A 70 4.43 5.02 5.50
CA TYR A 70 5.87 4.82 5.62
C TYR A 70 6.17 4.04 6.89
N GLY A 71 6.92 2.96 6.76
CA GLY A 71 7.39 2.13 7.85
C GLY A 71 8.90 2.20 8.01
N ASP A 72 9.36 2.24 9.26
CA ASP A 72 10.77 2.18 9.65
C ASP A 72 10.98 1.06 10.68
N LEU A 73 11.96 0.21 10.44
CA LEU A 73 12.36 -0.90 11.30
C LEU A 73 13.82 -0.75 11.70
N GLU A 74 14.06 -0.58 12.99
CA GLU A 74 15.39 -0.52 13.56
C GLU A 74 16.06 -1.90 13.62
N ASN A 75 17.39 -1.96 13.40
CA ASN A 75 18.18 -3.19 13.40
C ASN A 75 17.74 -4.23 12.35
N SER A 76 17.17 -3.81 11.24
CA SER A 76 16.70 -4.71 10.16
C SER A 76 17.83 -5.58 9.61
N SER A 77 19.06 -5.08 9.55
CA SER A 77 20.26 -5.83 9.17
C SER A 77 20.55 -6.99 10.12
N LYS A 78 20.42 -6.80 11.43
CA LYS A 78 20.62 -7.86 12.40
C LYS A 78 19.52 -8.92 12.33
N ILE A 79 18.26 -8.48 12.17
CA ILE A 79 17.12 -9.37 11.98
C ILE A 79 17.33 -10.23 10.72
N SER A 80 17.77 -9.63 9.63
CA SER A 80 18.09 -10.33 8.38
C SER A 80 19.17 -11.40 8.57
N LYS A 81 20.25 -11.10 9.30
CA LYS A 81 21.31 -12.07 9.59
C LYS A 81 20.80 -13.28 10.35
N VAL A 82 19.96 -13.09 11.38
CA VAL A 82 19.35 -14.18 12.13
C VAL A 82 18.44 -15.01 11.25
N THR A 83 17.67 -14.38 10.37
CA THR A 83 16.78 -15.05 9.43
C THR A 83 17.56 -15.89 8.41
N LEU A 84 18.68 -15.39 7.93
CA LEU A 84 19.56 -16.10 6.98
C LEU A 84 20.28 -17.30 7.60
N SER A 85 20.73 -17.18 8.86
CA SER A 85 21.47 -18.24 9.55
C SER A 85 20.63 -19.47 9.87
N ASN A 86 19.35 -19.30 10.02
CA ASN A 86 18.41 -20.40 10.28
C ASN A 86 17.92 -21.01 8.96
N ASN A 87 18.75 -21.76 8.30
CA ASN A 87 18.54 -22.51 7.07
C ASN A 87 17.15 -23.22 6.97
N SER A 88 16.07 -22.46 7.13
CA SER A 88 14.73 -23.00 7.02
C SER A 88 14.41 -23.18 5.55
N ASN A 89 14.21 -24.43 5.15
CA ASN A 89 13.81 -24.84 3.80
C ASN A 89 12.49 -24.21 3.31
N TYR A 90 11.83 -23.42 4.14
CA TYR A 90 10.57 -22.74 3.82
C TYR A 90 10.73 -21.48 2.96
N TYR A 91 11.93 -20.92 2.87
CA TYR A 91 12.18 -19.70 2.10
C TYR A 91 13.24 -19.90 1.02
N HIS A 92 12.90 -20.67 0.01
CA HIS A 92 13.74 -20.80 -1.20
C HIS A 92 13.70 -19.55 -2.11
N GLY A 93 13.17 -18.44 -1.64
CA GLY A 93 13.05 -17.21 -2.39
C GLY A 93 14.06 -16.15 -1.97
N ALA A 94 14.28 -15.17 -2.83
CA ALA A 94 15.18 -14.04 -2.65
C ALA A 94 14.71 -13.02 -1.59
N MET A 95 13.57 -13.22 -0.93
CA MET A 95 13.07 -12.36 0.16
C MET A 95 13.64 -12.76 1.52
N ARG A 96 14.96 -12.89 1.59
CA ARG A 96 15.66 -13.23 2.85
C ARG A 96 16.01 -12.00 3.68
N ASN A 97 16.07 -10.83 3.06
CA ASN A 97 16.41 -9.59 3.74
C ASN A 97 15.15 -8.85 4.19
N VAL A 98 15.16 -8.46 5.45
CA VAL A 98 14.14 -7.57 6.00
C VAL A 98 14.59 -6.14 5.73
N ALA A 99 13.73 -5.34 5.14
CA ALA A 99 14.04 -3.95 4.84
C ALA A 99 14.09 -3.10 6.11
N LYS A 100 14.85 -2.02 6.05
CA LYS A 100 14.81 -0.94 7.02
C LYS A 100 13.53 -0.14 6.85
N ASN A 101 13.19 0.20 5.61
CA ASN A 101 12.04 1.05 5.32
C ASN A 101 11.09 0.37 4.32
N ALA A 102 9.80 0.65 4.49
CA ALA A 102 8.74 0.29 3.56
C ALA A 102 7.94 1.54 3.22
N LEU A 103 7.54 1.67 1.95
CA LEU A 103 6.76 2.81 1.46
C LEU A 103 5.61 2.35 0.58
N CYS A 104 4.42 2.88 0.83
CA CYS A 104 3.33 2.80 -0.14
C CYS A 104 2.56 4.11 -0.18
N TYR A 105 2.07 4.45 -1.37
CA TYR A 105 1.17 5.59 -1.53
C TYR A 105 0.25 5.37 -2.73
N GLY A 106 -0.89 6.05 -2.70
CA GLY A 106 -1.87 6.00 -3.76
C GLY A 106 -2.63 7.31 -3.89
N LEU A 107 -3.03 7.61 -5.11
CA LEU A 107 -3.88 8.75 -5.46
C LEU A 107 -4.94 8.29 -6.46
N GLU A 108 -6.18 8.60 -6.19
CA GLU A 108 -7.30 8.38 -7.09
C GLU A 108 -8.11 9.66 -7.25
N ALA A 109 -8.48 9.98 -8.47
CA ALA A 109 -9.37 11.08 -8.75
C ALA A 109 -10.41 10.67 -9.80
N GLY A 110 -11.66 11.08 -9.60
CA GLY A 110 -12.76 10.83 -10.50
C GLY A 110 -13.66 12.05 -10.65
N LEU A 111 -14.30 12.15 -11.80
CA LEU A 111 -15.18 13.22 -12.17
C LEU A 111 -16.63 12.73 -12.30
N ASN A 112 -17.58 13.43 -11.71
CA ASN A 112 -18.99 13.21 -11.97
C ASN A 112 -19.40 13.95 -13.24
N LEU A 113 -19.32 13.29 -14.38
CA LEU A 113 -19.69 13.92 -15.65
C LEU A 113 -21.16 14.37 -15.65
N SER A 114 -22.05 13.61 -15.01
CA SER A 114 -23.48 13.93 -14.98
C SER A 114 -23.79 15.23 -14.23
N ALA A 115 -22.88 15.69 -13.38
CA ALA A 115 -23.04 16.97 -12.68
C ALA A 115 -22.94 18.22 -13.58
N PHE A 116 -22.36 18.05 -14.78
CA PHE A 116 -22.21 19.11 -15.77
C PHE A 116 -23.38 19.21 -16.75
N PHE A 117 -24.28 18.23 -16.74
CA PHE A 117 -25.46 18.22 -17.60
C PHE A 117 -26.73 18.52 -16.81
N SER A 118 -27.50 19.47 -17.29
CA SER A 118 -28.74 19.95 -16.61
C SER A 118 -29.92 18.96 -16.63
N GLN A 119 -29.82 17.85 -17.33
CA GLN A 119 -30.92 16.90 -17.49
C GLN A 119 -30.99 15.96 -16.28
N LYS A 120 -32.14 15.97 -15.59
CA LYS A 120 -32.42 15.15 -14.40
C LYS A 120 -32.46 13.62 -14.64
N LYS A 121 -32.32 13.16 -15.87
CA LYS A 121 -32.41 11.74 -16.27
C LYS A 121 -31.11 11.16 -16.84
N CYS A 122 -29.99 11.88 -16.76
CA CYS A 122 -28.73 11.32 -17.22
C CYS A 122 -28.24 10.24 -16.24
N PRO A 123 -27.80 9.07 -16.74
CA PRO A 123 -27.12 8.09 -15.91
C PRO A 123 -25.86 8.73 -15.32
N VAL A 124 -25.56 8.40 -14.08
CA VAL A 124 -24.36 8.93 -13.42
C VAL A 124 -23.14 8.20 -13.95
N ILE A 125 -22.23 8.94 -14.56
CA ILE A 125 -20.99 8.42 -15.15
C ILE A 125 -19.81 9.05 -14.42
N TYR A 126 -18.93 8.20 -13.90
CA TYR A 126 -17.71 8.57 -13.18
C TYR A 126 -16.48 7.98 -13.86
N PRO A 127 -15.84 8.67 -14.83
CA PRO A 127 -14.48 8.34 -15.18
C PRO A 127 -13.52 8.64 -14.01
N TYR A 128 -12.53 7.78 -13.84
CA TYR A 128 -11.52 7.94 -12.80
C TYR A 128 -10.16 7.48 -13.27
N ALA A 129 -9.14 8.01 -12.64
CA ALA A 129 -7.77 7.53 -12.75
C ALA A 129 -7.19 7.30 -11.36
N ARG A 130 -6.34 6.28 -11.24
CA ARG A 130 -5.67 5.93 -9.99
C ARG A 130 -4.22 5.58 -10.26
N TYR A 131 -3.35 6.07 -9.39
CA TYR A 131 -1.96 5.66 -9.31
C TYR A 131 -1.69 5.05 -7.95
N GLU A 132 -0.99 3.92 -7.92
CA GLU A 132 -0.59 3.21 -6.71
C GLU A 132 0.88 2.83 -6.82
N TYR A 133 1.61 3.06 -5.75
CA TYR A 133 2.98 2.61 -5.57
C TYR A 133 3.10 1.89 -4.24
N TYR A 134 3.79 0.77 -4.23
CA TYR A 134 4.20 0.12 -3.01
C TYR A 134 5.56 -0.56 -3.15
N ASN A 135 6.36 -0.43 -2.13
CA ASN A 135 7.63 -1.12 -1.99
C ASN A 135 7.86 -1.49 -0.53
N PRO A 136 7.67 -2.76 -0.15
CA PRO A 136 7.92 -3.23 1.21
C PRO A 136 9.43 -3.32 1.52
N GLN A 137 10.29 -3.09 0.54
CA GLN A 137 11.75 -3.14 0.64
C GLN A 137 12.38 -1.88 0.04
N GLU A 138 11.97 -0.69 0.53
CA GLU A 138 12.41 0.59 -0.03
C GLU A 138 13.89 0.83 0.23
N GLU A 139 14.37 0.55 1.43
CA GLU A 139 15.76 0.78 1.83
C GLU A 139 16.31 -0.39 2.65
N ALA A 140 17.57 -0.72 2.41
CA ALA A 140 18.32 -1.69 3.20
C ALA A 140 19.10 -1.01 4.32
N GLU A 141 19.35 -1.74 5.39
CA GLU A 141 20.33 -1.36 6.41
C GLU A 141 21.62 -2.16 6.21
N GLY A 142 22.77 -1.46 6.25
CA GLY A 142 24.08 -2.06 6.09
C GLY A 142 24.35 -2.56 4.67
N SER A 143 24.86 -3.79 4.54
CA SER A 143 25.23 -4.39 3.25
C SER A 143 24.12 -5.23 2.61
N ALA A 144 22.91 -5.22 3.16
CA ALA A 144 21.78 -5.95 2.61
C ALA A 144 21.34 -5.37 1.27
N THR A 145 20.98 -6.23 0.33
CA THR A 145 20.46 -5.82 -0.99
C THR A 145 18.95 -6.00 -1.02
N MET A 146 18.25 -4.96 -1.45
CA MET A 146 16.81 -4.99 -1.60
C MET A 146 16.40 -5.54 -2.96
N GLU A 147 15.29 -6.24 -2.98
CA GLU A 147 14.75 -6.87 -4.19
C GLU A 147 13.87 -5.87 -4.95
N LYS A 148 14.35 -5.36 -6.07
CA LYS A 148 13.59 -4.42 -6.91
C LYS A 148 12.25 -4.98 -7.41
N ARG A 149 12.08 -6.30 -7.45
CA ARG A 149 10.81 -6.94 -7.79
C ARG A 149 9.70 -6.69 -6.76
N CYS A 150 10.05 -6.27 -5.55
CA CYS A 150 9.08 -5.86 -4.53
C CYS A 150 8.52 -4.47 -4.77
N GLN A 151 9.20 -3.68 -5.61
CA GLN A 151 8.76 -2.36 -6.03
C GLN A 151 7.72 -2.51 -7.14
N VAL A 152 6.51 -2.05 -6.88
CA VAL A 152 5.41 -2.15 -7.85
C VAL A 152 4.71 -0.80 -7.96
N SER A 153 4.49 -0.38 -9.19
CA SER A 153 3.62 0.75 -9.51
C SER A 153 2.47 0.31 -10.41
N LYS A 154 1.30 0.93 -10.22
CA LYS A 154 0.11 0.66 -11.00
C LYS A 154 -0.53 1.96 -11.45
N TRP A 155 -0.96 1.98 -12.71
CA TRP A 155 -1.88 2.96 -13.23
C TRP A 155 -3.20 2.27 -13.59
N THR A 156 -4.29 2.80 -13.11
CA THR A 156 -5.63 2.33 -13.46
C THR A 156 -6.42 3.51 -14.02
N ALA A 157 -7.07 3.30 -15.15
CA ALA A 157 -8.07 4.23 -15.68
C ALA A 157 -9.38 3.48 -15.90
N GLY A 158 -10.51 4.06 -15.50
CA GLY A 158 -11.77 3.35 -15.58
C GLY A 158 -12.98 4.27 -15.54
N VAL A 159 -14.14 3.63 -15.69
CA VAL A 159 -15.44 4.30 -15.64
C VAL A 159 -16.37 3.50 -14.73
N ASN A 160 -17.05 4.20 -13.84
CA ASN A 160 -18.19 3.70 -13.09
C ASN A 160 -19.46 4.29 -13.69
N TRP A 161 -20.34 3.44 -14.18
CA TRP A 161 -21.65 3.80 -14.72
C TRP A 161 -22.74 3.34 -13.77
N PHE A 162 -23.40 4.29 -13.12
CA PHE A 162 -24.57 4.02 -12.30
C PHE A 162 -25.79 3.98 -13.22
N ALA A 163 -26.11 2.80 -13.71
CA ALA A 163 -27.27 2.57 -14.56
C ALA A 163 -28.59 2.79 -13.81
N LEU A 164 -28.61 2.45 -12.53
CA LEU A 164 -29.67 2.71 -11.56
C LEU A 164 -29.06 3.31 -10.30
N PRO A 165 -29.85 3.92 -9.39
CA PRO A 165 -29.34 4.51 -8.15
C PRO A 165 -28.53 3.54 -7.27
N ASN A 166 -28.83 2.25 -7.36
CA ASN A 166 -28.23 1.16 -6.59
C ASN A 166 -27.47 0.11 -7.45
N LEU A 167 -27.33 0.33 -8.76
CA LEU A 167 -26.63 -0.58 -9.67
C LEU A 167 -25.51 0.15 -10.37
N VAL A 168 -24.27 -0.29 -10.17
CA VAL A 168 -23.09 0.23 -10.84
C VAL A 168 -22.43 -0.83 -11.70
N VAL A 169 -22.18 -0.46 -12.95
CA VAL A 169 -21.30 -1.21 -13.87
C VAL A 169 -19.96 -0.52 -13.90
N LYS A 170 -18.89 -1.28 -13.73
CA LYS A 170 -17.51 -0.80 -13.72
C LYS A 170 -16.77 -1.40 -14.90
N ALA A 171 -15.95 -0.60 -15.55
CA ALA A 171 -14.96 -1.07 -16.50
C ALA A 171 -13.66 -0.33 -16.24
N ASP A 172 -12.55 -1.04 -16.10
CA ASP A 172 -11.25 -0.43 -15.92
C ASP A 172 -10.13 -1.19 -16.63
N TYR A 173 -9.07 -0.45 -16.90
CA TYR A 173 -7.83 -0.96 -17.44
C TYR A 173 -6.69 -0.58 -16.50
N THR A 174 -5.94 -1.57 -16.08
CA THR A 174 -4.80 -1.43 -15.19
C THR A 174 -3.53 -1.86 -15.91
N THR A 175 -2.48 -1.05 -15.79
CA THR A 175 -1.11 -1.44 -16.13
C THR A 175 -0.28 -1.48 -14.86
N ARG A 176 0.37 -2.62 -14.63
CA ARG A 176 1.24 -2.88 -13.47
C ARG A 176 2.68 -3.00 -13.94
N HIS A 177 3.58 -2.28 -13.27
CA HIS A 177 5.01 -2.34 -13.50
C HIS A 177 5.74 -2.83 -12.25
N ILE A 178 6.62 -3.81 -12.41
CA ILE A 178 7.52 -4.35 -11.38
C ILE A 178 8.92 -3.81 -11.64
N GLY A 179 9.64 -3.40 -10.59
CA GLY A 179 10.92 -2.70 -10.69
C GLY A 179 12.11 -3.51 -11.25
N THR A 180 11.91 -4.76 -11.64
CA THR A 180 12.94 -5.61 -12.23
C THR A 180 12.38 -6.55 -13.29
N ASN A 181 13.18 -6.81 -14.35
CA ASN A 181 12.92 -7.82 -15.38
C ASN A 181 13.32 -9.23 -14.93
N LYS A 182 13.98 -9.39 -13.80
CA LYS A 182 14.41 -10.69 -13.28
C LYS A 182 13.23 -11.33 -12.55
N VAL A 183 12.59 -12.26 -13.21
CA VAL A 183 11.53 -13.09 -12.63
C VAL A 183 12.08 -14.48 -12.36
N PHE A 184 11.62 -15.15 -11.32
CA PHE A 184 11.93 -16.56 -11.12
C PHE A 184 11.35 -17.39 -12.26
N GLY A 185 12.19 -18.16 -12.92
CA GLY A 185 11.82 -18.95 -14.09
C GLY A 185 12.14 -18.23 -15.41
N SER A 186 11.54 -18.73 -16.49
CA SER A 186 11.83 -18.29 -17.86
C SER A 186 11.08 -17.06 -18.34
N THR A 187 10.20 -16.48 -17.52
CA THR A 187 9.37 -15.33 -17.91
C THR A 187 10.14 -14.02 -17.71
N LYS A 188 10.21 -13.22 -18.77
CA LYS A 188 10.90 -11.93 -18.79
C LYS A 188 9.97 -10.72 -18.55
N TYR A 189 8.71 -10.98 -18.23
CA TYR A 189 7.72 -9.92 -18.13
C TYR A 189 7.70 -9.31 -16.73
N ASN A 190 7.95 -8.03 -16.66
CA ASN A 190 7.78 -7.22 -15.44
C ASN A 190 6.58 -6.27 -15.52
N ASN A 191 5.84 -6.32 -16.62
CA ASN A 191 4.62 -5.54 -16.81
C ASN A 191 3.44 -6.49 -17.00
N GLU A 192 2.32 -6.17 -16.38
CA GLU A 192 1.06 -6.87 -16.54
C GLU A 192 -0.02 -5.84 -16.85
N ASN A 193 -0.84 -6.17 -17.83
CA ASN A 193 -2.00 -5.38 -18.19
C ASN A 193 -3.25 -6.20 -17.90
N GLU A 194 -4.23 -5.56 -17.30
CA GLU A 194 -5.50 -6.18 -16.92
C GLU A 194 -6.66 -5.30 -17.41
N PHE A 195 -7.65 -5.92 -17.99
CA PHE A 195 -8.95 -5.29 -18.26
C PHE A 195 -10.01 -6.00 -17.41
N ALA A 196 -10.73 -5.24 -16.61
CA ALA A 196 -11.76 -5.77 -15.73
C ALA A 196 -13.12 -5.12 -15.99
N ILE A 197 -14.18 -5.94 -15.94
CA ILE A 197 -15.57 -5.49 -15.92
C ILE A 197 -16.23 -6.08 -14.68
N GLY A 198 -16.96 -5.25 -13.95
CA GLY A 198 -17.67 -5.66 -12.75
C GLY A 198 -19.05 -5.02 -12.66
N ILE A 199 -19.94 -5.71 -11.97
CA ILE A 199 -21.27 -5.21 -11.63
C ILE A 199 -21.39 -5.27 -10.12
N ALA A 200 -21.85 -4.20 -9.50
CA ALA A 200 -22.12 -4.16 -8.08
C ALA A 200 -23.48 -3.55 -7.79
N TYR A 201 -24.17 -4.12 -6.80
CA TYR A 201 -25.37 -3.57 -6.21
C TYR A 201 -24.99 -2.87 -4.90
N VAL A 202 -25.44 -1.61 -4.72
CA VAL A 202 -25.06 -0.74 -3.60
C VAL A 202 -26.29 -0.39 -2.76
#